data_3a68a74890bfc073bae59e4b08f1cb6c
#
_entry.id   3a68a74890bfc073bae59e4b08f1cb6c
#
_cell.length_a   1.000
_cell.length_b   1.000
_cell.length_c   1.000
_cell.angle_alpha   90.00
_cell.angle_beta   90.00
_cell.angle_gamma   90.00
#
_symmetry.space_group_name_H-M   'P 1'
#
loop_
_entity.id
_entity.type
_entity.pdbx_description
1 polymer ?
#
loop_
_entity_poly.entity_id
_entity_poly.type
_entity_poly.pdbx_seq_one_letter_code
_entity_poly.pdbx_strand_id
1 'polypeptide(L)'
;MRVAWLGNFFTGASFSLVMPFMALYIENLGVPKDQIEWYTGLAVSLSALASALVAPIWGRLADRYGRKPMMIRASFVMTFTMGGLAFVPNVTVLLLLRLLNGIFAGYVPNATALIAAQAPRQHSGYALGTLATGVTAGTLIGPLLGGVLAEFLGIRQVFLLVGFILFICSLLTLFFVKENFELIEKADVMSTRDVFRQSKSVQIMLGLFVTSMVIQISAQSVAPILSLYIRHLGQTENLLFVSGLIVSALGFSSLLSSSYLGKLGDKIGNHRLLLSALFYSFSLYFLCALAQTVLQLGILRFLYGFGVGALMPSINSLLTRLTPREGISRIFSYNQMFSNFGQVLGPFIGSAAATHLGYRAVFYMTSMIVLSNFLWCLFNFRTYLKVKEIH
;
A
#
# COMPACT_ATOMS: atom_id res chain seq x y z
N MET A 1 -15.01 14.78 -10.72
CA MET A 1 -13.94 14.76 -9.71
C MET A 1 -14.42 14.34 -8.32
N ARG A 2 -15.44 14.96 -7.71
CA ARG A 2 -15.92 14.60 -6.34
C ARG A 2 -16.28 13.12 -6.20
N VAL A 3 -17.00 12.55 -7.16
CA VAL A 3 -17.40 11.12 -7.13
C VAL A 3 -16.19 10.19 -7.23
N ALA A 4 -15.23 10.50 -8.10
CA ALA A 4 -13.99 9.73 -8.21
C ALA A 4 -13.16 9.79 -6.90
N TRP A 5 -13.13 10.95 -6.24
CA TRP A 5 -12.49 11.11 -4.94
C TRP A 5 -13.18 10.26 -3.86
N LEU A 6 -14.51 10.31 -3.77
CA LEU A 6 -15.29 9.46 -2.84
C LEU A 6 -15.06 7.97 -3.13
N GLY A 7 -15.05 7.59 -4.41
CA GLY A 7 -14.77 6.22 -4.80
C GLY A 7 -13.37 5.76 -4.39
N ASN A 8 -12.36 6.60 -4.56
CA ASN A 8 -11.00 6.34 -4.09
C ASN A 8 -10.93 6.26 -2.56
N PHE A 9 -11.62 7.14 -1.85
CA PHE A 9 -11.71 7.11 -0.39
C PHE A 9 -12.32 5.78 0.09
N PHE A 10 -13.48 5.41 -0.43
CA PHE A 10 -14.17 4.18 0.00
C PHE A 10 -13.42 2.92 -0.43
N THR A 11 -12.79 2.90 -1.60
CA THR A 11 -11.95 1.77 -2.02
C THR A 11 -10.72 1.62 -1.12
N GLY A 12 -10.04 2.72 -0.82
CA GLY A 12 -8.90 2.73 0.10
C GLY A 12 -9.31 2.34 1.53
N ALA A 13 -10.41 2.88 2.04
CA ALA A 13 -10.96 2.52 3.34
C ALA A 13 -11.36 1.04 3.40
N SER A 14 -12.05 0.53 2.37
CA SER A 14 -12.49 -0.87 2.31
C SER A 14 -11.34 -1.86 2.40
N PHE A 15 -10.21 -1.54 1.76
CA PHE A 15 -9.03 -2.38 1.84
C PHE A 15 -8.35 -2.33 3.21
N SER A 16 -8.15 -1.13 3.75
CA SER A 16 -7.40 -0.94 5.00
C SER A 16 -8.21 -1.26 6.26
N LEU A 17 -9.54 -1.09 6.21
CA LEU A 17 -10.46 -1.33 7.31
C LEU A 17 -10.44 -2.77 7.79
N VAL A 18 -10.31 -3.72 6.87
CA VAL A 18 -10.40 -5.16 7.16
C VAL A 18 -9.05 -5.78 7.49
N MET A 19 -7.95 -5.18 6.97
CA MET A 19 -6.60 -5.74 7.06
C MET A 19 -6.17 -6.14 8.48
N PRO A 20 -6.33 -5.27 9.50
CA PRO A 20 -5.88 -5.59 10.87
C PRO A 20 -6.64 -6.75 11.52
N PHE A 21 -7.85 -7.05 11.04
CA PHE A 21 -8.76 -8.01 11.66
C PHE A 21 -8.83 -9.34 10.93
N MET A 22 -8.15 -9.47 9.79
CA MET A 22 -8.20 -10.68 8.96
C MET A 22 -7.79 -11.92 9.74
N ALA A 23 -6.75 -11.83 10.57
CA ALA A 23 -6.27 -12.94 11.38
C ALA A 23 -7.32 -13.39 12.40
N LEU A 24 -7.96 -12.46 13.10
CA LEU A 24 -9.02 -12.74 14.06
C LEU A 24 -10.27 -13.31 13.38
N TYR A 25 -10.55 -12.84 12.16
CA TYR A 25 -11.66 -13.39 11.37
C TYR A 25 -11.39 -14.83 10.93
N ILE A 26 -10.18 -15.16 10.50
CA ILE A 26 -9.76 -16.52 10.13
C ILE A 26 -9.82 -17.46 11.35
N GLU A 27 -9.41 -16.98 12.53
CA GLU A 27 -9.57 -17.71 13.78
C GLU A 27 -11.04 -18.06 14.06
N ASN A 28 -11.96 -17.11 13.87
CA ASN A 28 -13.40 -17.31 14.04
C ASN A 28 -14.02 -18.31 13.04
N LEU A 29 -13.32 -18.61 11.93
CA LEU A 29 -13.72 -19.66 10.98
C LEU A 29 -13.27 -21.06 11.40
N GLY A 30 -12.68 -21.23 12.60
CA GLY A 30 -12.29 -22.51 13.16
C GLY A 30 -10.96 -23.05 12.62
N VAL A 31 -10.10 -22.19 12.07
CA VAL A 31 -8.74 -22.57 11.65
C VAL A 31 -7.88 -22.86 12.88
N PRO A 32 -7.07 -23.95 12.88
CA PRO A 32 -6.13 -24.25 13.95
C PRO A 32 -5.18 -23.08 14.24
N LYS A 33 -4.87 -22.84 15.52
CA LYS A 33 -4.08 -21.69 15.96
C LYS A 33 -2.69 -21.59 15.31
N ASP A 34 -2.07 -22.73 15.04
CA ASP A 34 -0.77 -22.86 14.38
C ASP A 34 -0.78 -22.50 12.88
N GLN A 35 -1.97 -22.35 12.29
CA GLN A 35 -2.14 -22.05 10.86
C GLN A 35 -2.78 -20.68 10.58
N ILE A 36 -3.22 -19.95 11.61
CA ILE A 36 -3.92 -18.67 11.44
C ILE A 36 -3.05 -17.66 10.70
N GLU A 37 -1.80 -17.50 11.11
CA GLU A 37 -0.86 -16.56 10.51
C GLU A 37 -0.62 -16.91 9.04
N TRP A 38 -0.43 -18.18 8.73
CA TRP A 38 -0.21 -18.67 7.37
C TRP A 38 -1.37 -18.34 6.46
N TYR A 39 -2.61 -18.70 6.85
CA TYR A 39 -3.79 -18.38 6.04
C TYR A 39 -4.04 -16.87 5.94
N THR A 40 -3.70 -16.10 6.96
CA THR A 40 -3.82 -14.64 6.93
C THR A 40 -2.87 -14.03 5.89
N GLY A 41 -1.61 -14.44 5.91
CA GLY A 41 -0.63 -14.00 4.91
C GLY A 41 -1.02 -14.42 3.50
N LEU A 42 -1.49 -15.65 3.34
CA LEU A 42 -1.97 -16.18 2.06
C LEU A 42 -3.18 -15.38 1.52
N ALA A 43 -4.15 -15.06 2.37
CA ALA A 43 -5.33 -14.29 1.99
C ALA A 43 -4.98 -12.89 1.44
N VAL A 44 -3.97 -12.25 2.03
CA VAL A 44 -3.50 -10.93 1.60
C VAL A 44 -2.65 -11.04 0.34
N SER A 45 -1.65 -11.91 0.35
CA SER A 45 -0.72 -12.10 -0.78
C SER A 45 -1.44 -12.57 -2.04
N LEU A 46 -2.43 -13.44 -1.92
CA LEU A 46 -3.20 -13.97 -3.04
C LEU A 46 -3.98 -12.87 -3.77
N SER A 47 -4.60 -11.95 -3.01
CA SER A 47 -5.28 -10.80 -3.59
C SER A 47 -4.32 -9.86 -4.32
N ALA A 48 -3.17 -9.57 -3.72
CA ALA A 48 -2.15 -8.69 -4.30
C ALA A 48 -1.53 -9.31 -5.55
N LEU A 49 -1.20 -10.61 -5.51
CA LEU A 49 -0.65 -11.35 -6.65
C LEU A 49 -1.64 -11.40 -7.82
N ALA A 50 -2.89 -11.75 -7.55
CA ALA A 50 -3.94 -11.78 -8.57
C ALA A 50 -4.10 -10.41 -9.23
N SER A 51 -4.16 -9.34 -8.44
CA SER A 51 -4.25 -7.97 -8.96
C SER A 51 -3.06 -7.60 -9.83
N ALA A 52 -1.84 -7.95 -9.41
CA ALA A 52 -0.63 -7.67 -10.18
C ALA A 52 -0.61 -8.40 -11.54
N LEU A 53 -1.01 -9.68 -11.56
CA LEU A 53 -1.01 -10.49 -12.78
C LEU A 53 -2.06 -10.04 -13.79
N VAL A 54 -3.25 -9.60 -13.34
CA VAL A 54 -4.33 -9.19 -14.26
C VAL A 54 -4.30 -7.70 -14.61
N ALA A 55 -3.52 -6.87 -13.90
CA ALA A 55 -3.44 -5.43 -14.13
C ALA A 55 -3.16 -5.06 -15.61
N PRO A 56 -2.22 -5.72 -16.34
CA PRO A 56 -1.98 -5.41 -17.75
C PRO A 56 -3.17 -5.75 -18.66
N ILE A 57 -3.98 -6.77 -18.29
CA ILE A 57 -5.16 -7.17 -19.05
C ILE A 57 -6.23 -6.08 -18.91
N TRP A 58 -6.52 -5.68 -17.67
CA TRP A 58 -7.49 -4.62 -17.41
C TRP A 58 -7.07 -3.25 -17.93
N GLY A 59 -5.76 -2.95 -17.94
CA GLY A 59 -5.22 -1.75 -18.55
C GLY A 59 -5.54 -1.69 -20.05
N ARG A 60 -5.28 -2.77 -20.78
CA ARG A 60 -5.61 -2.87 -22.22
C ARG A 60 -7.12 -2.75 -22.49
N LEU A 61 -7.96 -3.36 -21.64
CA LEU A 61 -9.41 -3.23 -21.75
C LEU A 61 -9.86 -1.79 -21.46
N ALA A 62 -9.25 -1.12 -20.49
CA ALA A 62 -9.54 0.27 -20.16
C ALA A 62 -9.19 1.21 -21.34
N ASP A 63 -8.08 0.95 -22.02
CA ASP A 63 -7.68 1.72 -23.20
C ASP A 63 -8.62 1.48 -24.42
N ARG A 64 -9.28 0.31 -24.47
CA ARG A 64 -10.19 -0.04 -25.58
C ARG A 64 -11.66 0.34 -25.31
N TYR A 65 -12.13 0.20 -24.09
CA TYR A 65 -13.55 0.34 -23.72
C TYR A 65 -13.84 1.56 -22.83
N GLY A 66 -12.80 2.28 -22.43
CA GLY A 66 -12.91 3.42 -21.53
C GLY A 66 -12.64 3.04 -20.07
N ARG A 67 -12.40 4.05 -19.26
CA ARG A 67 -12.01 3.93 -17.86
C ARG A 67 -13.20 3.83 -16.93
N LYS A 68 -14.30 4.54 -17.24
CA LYS A 68 -15.54 4.50 -16.47
C LYS A 68 -16.12 3.09 -16.39
N PRO A 69 -16.27 2.30 -17.48
CA PRO A 69 -16.74 0.91 -17.39
C PRO A 69 -15.86 0.04 -16.51
N MET A 70 -14.53 0.26 -16.53
CA MET A 70 -13.58 -0.47 -15.68
C MET A 70 -13.71 -0.10 -14.20
N MET A 71 -14.01 1.16 -13.87
CA MET A 71 -14.31 1.60 -12.50
C MET A 71 -15.61 0.95 -11.99
N ILE A 72 -16.68 0.97 -12.79
CA ILE A 72 -17.97 0.36 -12.44
C ILE A 72 -17.79 -1.14 -12.21
N ARG A 73 -17.16 -1.84 -13.14
CA ARG A 73 -16.84 -3.26 -13.00
C ARG A 73 -16.11 -3.56 -11.69
N ALA A 74 -15.03 -2.80 -11.40
CA ALA A 74 -14.23 -3.02 -10.21
C ALA A 74 -15.06 -2.83 -8.94
N SER A 75 -15.75 -1.70 -8.77
CA SER A 75 -16.56 -1.42 -7.58
C SER A 75 -17.74 -2.39 -7.45
N PHE A 76 -18.39 -2.76 -8.54
CA PHE A 76 -19.52 -3.70 -8.53
C PHE A 76 -19.08 -5.10 -8.10
N VAL A 77 -18.01 -5.65 -8.67
CA VAL A 77 -17.52 -6.98 -8.25
C VAL A 77 -16.97 -6.95 -6.82
N MET A 78 -16.29 -5.85 -6.44
CA MET A 78 -15.82 -5.67 -5.06
C MET A 78 -16.98 -5.65 -4.05
N THR A 79 -18.17 -5.18 -4.42
CA THR A 79 -19.39 -5.28 -3.60
C THR A 79 -19.66 -6.72 -3.16
N PHE A 80 -19.64 -7.64 -4.11
CA PHE A 80 -19.94 -9.06 -3.83
C PHE A 80 -18.75 -9.77 -3.17
N THR A 81 -17.54 -9.49 -3.58
CA THR A 81 -16.36 -10.16 -3.00
C THR A 81 -16.09 -9.71 -1.58
N MET A 82 -16.25 -8.43 -1.27
CA MET A 82 -16.08 -7.90 0.10
C MET A 82 -17.30 -8.16 0.97
N GLY A 83 -18.51 -7.90 0.46
CA GLY A 83 -19.75 -8.20 1.19
C GLY A 83 -19.94 -9.71 1.41
N GLY A 84 -19.54 -10.53 0.44
CA GLY A 84 -19.57 -11.99 0.54
C GLY A 84 -18.69 -12.56 1.64
N LEU A 85 -17.63 -11.86 2.06
CA LEU A 85 -16.83 -12.27 3.21
C LEU A 85 -17.64 -12.40 4.50
N ALA A 86 -18.77 -11.72 4.61
CA ALA A 86 -19.65 -11.85 5.78
C ALA A 86 -20.30 -13.25 5.92
N PHE A 87 -20.45 -13.97 4.80
CA PHE A 87 -21.18 -15.24 4.73
C PHE A 87 -20.26 -16.45 4.55
N VAL A 88 -18.96 -16.28 4.58
CA VAL A 88 -18.03 -17.40 4.35
C VAL A 88 -18.15 -18.45 5.47
N PRO A 89 -18.29 -19.74 5.10
CA PRO A 89 -18.38 -20.83 6.07
C PRO A 89 -17.00 -21.33 6.53
N ASN A 90 -15.96 -21.14 5.71
CA ASN A 90 -14.61 -21.65 5.97
C ASN A 90 -13.53 -20.81 5.28
N VAL A 91 -12.28 -21.07 5.61
CA VAL A 91 -11.11 -20.35 5.10
C VAL A 91 -10.91 -20.51 3.59
N THR A 92 -11.28 -21.65 3.02
CA THR A 92 -11.13 -21.90 1.57
C THR A 92 -11.99 -20.94 0.75
N VAL A 93 -13.26 -20.77 1.14
CA VAL A 93 -14.17 -19.81 0.48
C VAL A 93 -13.68 -18.37 0.69
N LEU A 94 -13.13 -18.05 1.87
CA LEU A 94 -12.47 -16.75 2.10
C LEU A 94 -11.35 -16.52 1.10
N LEU A 95 -10.44 -17.48 0.92
CA LEU A 95 -9.32 -17.36 -0.02
C LEU A 95 -9.79 -17.20 -1.46
N LEU A 96 -10.84 -17.90 -1.87
CA LEU A 96 -11.45 -17.75 -3.19
C LEU A 96 -12.02 -16.35 -3.41
N LEU A 97 -12.75 -15.80 -2.43
CA LEU A 97 -13.27 -14.44 -2.51
C LEU A 97 -12.14 -13.40 -2.52
N ARG A 98 -11.05 -13.63 -1.77
CA ARG A 98 -9.85 -12.77 -1.79
C ARG A 98 -9.13 -12.81 -3.14
N LEU A 99 -9.03 -14.00 -3.75
CA LEU A 99 -8.49 -14.16 -5.11
C LEU A 99 -9.35 -13.41 -6.13
N LEU A 100 -10.67 -13.61 -6.10
CA LEU A 100 -11.61 -12.90 -6.99
C LEU A 100 -11.53 -11.38 -6.79
N ASN A 101 -11.45 -10.93 -5.55
CA ASN A 101 -11.28 -9.50 -5.25
C ASN A 101 -10.02 -8.93 -5.90
N GLY A 102 -8.90 -9.67 -5.86
CA GLY A 102 -7.66 -9.30 -6.54
C GLY A 102 -7.81 -9.26 -8.07
N ILE A 103 -8.41 -10.30 -8.66
CA ILE A 103 -8.64 -10.39 -10.12
C ILE A 103 -9.45 -9.19 -10.63
N PHE A 104 -10.48 -8.78 -9.91
CA PHE A 104 -11.38 -7.71 -10.35
C PHE A 104 -11.07 -6.34 -9.74
N ALA A 105 -10.04 -6.18 -8.95
CA ALA A 105 -9.58 -4.89 -8.44
C ALA A 105 -9.24 -3.91 -9.57
N GLY A 106 -9.07 -2.62 -9.22
CA GLY A 106 -8.60 -1.64 -10.18
C GLY A 106 -9.41 -0.34 -10.25
N TYR A 107 -10.26 -0.04 -9.28
CA TYR A 107 -10.99 1.22 -9.23
C TYR A 107 -10.04 2.42 -9.22
N VAL A 108 -9.10 2.46 -8.27
CA VAL A 108 -8.17 3.57 -8.06
C VAL A 108 -7.30 3.89 -9.29
N PRO A 109 -6.61 2.93 -9.94
CA PRO A 109 -5.81 3.24 -11.12
C PRO A 109 -6.66 3.74 -12.29
N ASN A 110 -7.89 3.23 -12.49
CA ASN A 110 -8.77 3.70 -13.54
C ASN A 110 -9.33 5.11 -13.23
N ALA A 111 -9.67 5.41 -11.98
CA ALA A 111 -10.07 6.75 -11.57
C ALA A 111 -8.93 7.77 -11.78
N THR A 112 -7.72 7.39 -11.43
CA THR A 112 -6.52 8.23 -11.64
C THR A 112 -6.28 8.49 -13.11
N ALA A 113 -6.35 7.46 -13.95
CA ALA A 113 -6.16 7.57 -15.38
C ALA A 113 -7.29 8.37 -16.06
N LEU A 114 -8.54 8.23 -15.61
CA LEU A 114 -9.67 9.02 -16.09
C LEU A 114 -9.46 10.52 -15.84
N ILE A 115 -9.10 10.87 -14.59
CA ILE A 115 -8.85 12.27 -14.23
C ILE A 115 -7.61 12.82 -14.95
N ALA A 116 -6.55 12.02 -15.10
CA ALA A 116 -5.36 12.43 -15.86
C ALA A 116 -5.68 12.76 -17.31
N ALA A 117 -6.56 12.00 -17.95
CA ALA A 117 -6.98 12.22 -19.35
C ALA A 117 -7.90 13.44 -19.50
N GLN A 118 -8.76 13.73 -18.54
CA GLN A 118 -9.77 14.81 -18.65
C GLN A 118 -9.35 16.13 -18.02
N ALA A 119 -8.34 16.14 -17.15
CA ALA A 119 -7.89 17.36 -16.48
C ALA A 119 -7.09 18.23 -17.47
N PRO A 120 -7.38 19.56 -17.52
CA PRO A 120 -6.55 20.49 -18.29
C PRO A 120 -5.09 20.39 -17.87
N ARG A 121 -4.15 20.41 -18.82
CA ARG A 121 -2.71 20.25 -18.56
C ARG A 121 -2.18 21.16 -17.43
N GLN A 122 -2.70 22.39 -17.35
CA GLN A 122 -2.33 23.38 -16.34
C GLN A 122 -2.75 22.99 -14.92
N HIS A 123 -3.81 22.18 -14.74
CA HIS A 123 -4.40 21.80 -13.45
C HIS A 123 -4.31 20.30 -13.17
N SER A 124 -3.65 19.53 -14.02
CA SER A 124 -3.58 18.06 -13.89
C SER A 124 -2.89 17.64 -12.59
N GLY A 125 -1.82 18.32 -12.20
CA GLY A 125 -1.12 18.05 -10.92
C GLY A 125 -2.02 18.26 -9.70
N TYR A 126 -2.78 19.37 -9.66
CA TYR A 126 -3.74 19.65 -8.61
C TYR A 126 -4.88 18.61 -8.57
N ALA A 127 -5.41 18.26 -9.74
CA ALA A 127 -6.50 17.30 -9.86
C ALA A 127 -6.08 15.89 -9.38
N LEU A 128 -4.92 15.42 -9.80
CA LEU A 128 -4.37 14.12 -9.40
C LEU A 128 -3.95 14.10 -7.92
N GLY A 129 -3.33 15.18 -7.44
CA GLY A 129 -2.99 15.34 -6.04
C GLY A 129 -4.24 15.30 -5.15
N THR A 130 -5.29 16.05 -5.51
CA THR A 130 -6.57 16.00 -4.79
C THR A 130 -7.18 14.60 -4.85
N LEU A 131 -7.15 13.91 -5.99
CA LEU A 131 -7.69 12.56 -6.11
C LEU A 131 -6.93 11.56 -5.21
N ALA A 132 -5.61 11.68 -5.13
CA ALA A 132 -4.76 10.84 -4.28
C ALA A 132 -5.06 11.01 -2.79
N THR A 133 -5.47 12.22 -2.35
CA THR A 133 -5.87 12.43 -0.94
C THR A 133 -7.06 11.57 -0.55
N GLY A 134 -7.94 11.19 -1.48
CA GLY A 134 -9.05 10.26 -1.22
C GLY A 134 -8.56 8.90 -0.76
N VAL A 135 -7.65 8.27 -1.52
CA VAL A 135 -7.06 6.96 -1.15
C VAL A 135 -6.34 7.07 0.19
N THR A 136 -5.50 8.11 0.35
CA THR A 136 -4.72 8.32 1.58
C THR A 136 -5.62 8.49 2.80
N ALA A 137 -6.66 9.31 2.71
CA ALA A 137 -7.62 9.49 3.79
C ALA A 137 -8.38 8.18 4.11
N GLY A 138 -8.79 7.44 3.07
CA GLY A 138 -9.45 6.15 3.25
C GLY A 138 -8.56 5.12 3.95
N THR A 139 -7.32 4.99 3.51
CA THR A 139 -6.35 4.04 4.12
C THR A 139 -5.95 4.44 5.53
N LEU A 140 -5.96 5.72 5.85
CA LEU A 140 -5.62 6.25 7.17
C LEU A 140 -6.76 6.05 8.18
N ILE A 141 -7.98 6.41 7.79
CA ILE A 141 -9.17 6.40 8.66
C ILE A 141 -9.78 4.99 8.72
N GLY A 142 -9.60 4.20 7.66
CA GLY A 142 -10.17 2.85 7.53
C GLY A 142 -9.93 1.95 8.73
N PRO A 143 -8.69 1.73 9.20
CA PRO A 143 -8.42 0.84 10.32
C PRO A 143 -9.06 1.29 11.62
N LEU A 144 -9.13 2.60 11.88
CA LEU A 144 -9.78 3.16 13.07
C LEU A 144 -11.30 2.95 13.02
N LEU A 145 -11.92 3.34 11.89
CA LEU A 145 -13.36 3.11 11.70
C LEU A 145 -13.69 1.61 11.75
N GLY A 146 -12.85 0.79 11.11
CA GLY A 146 -13.00 -0.65 11.12
C GLY A 146 -12.93 -1.24 12.51
N GLY A 147 -11.99 -0.77 13.34
CA GLY A 147 -11.85 -1.20 14.73
C GLY A 147 -13.08 -0.87 15.57
N VAL A 148 -13.54 0.38 15.48
CA VAL A 148 -14.77 0.81 16.17
C VAL A 148 -15.99 0.00 15.71
N LEU A 149 -16.21 -0.08 14.40
CA LEU A 149 -17.37 -0.78 13.86
C LEU A 149 -17.33 -2.28 14.15
N ALA A 150 -16.15 -2.90 14.08
CA ALA A 150 -16.00 -4.33 14.34
C ALA A 150 -16.19 -4.67 15.82
N GLU A 151 -15.83 -3.76 16.73
CA GLU A 151 -16.06 -3.93 18.17
C GLU A 151 -17.55 -3.89 18.52
N PHE A 152 -18.31 -2.94 17.92
CA PHE A 152 -19.74 -2.76 18.22
C PHE A 152 -20.66 -3.68 17.42
N LEU A 153 -20.37 -3.89 16.14
CA LEU A 153 -21.24 -4.62 15.22
C LEU A 153 -20.78 -6.07 14.98
N GLY A 154 -19.48 -6.33 15.20
CA GLY A 154 -18.83 -7.57 14.83
C GLY A 154 -18.26 -7.53 13.40
N ILE A 155 -17.22 -8.36 13.15
CA ILE A 155 -16.43 -8.34 11.92
C ILE A 155 -17.30 -8.66 10.68
N ARG A 156 -18.26 -9.59 10.77
CA ARG A 156 -19.13 -9.98 9.65
C ARG A 156 -19.99 -8.83 9.16
N GLN A 157 -20.59 -8.06 10.08
CA GLN A 157 -21.42 -6.90 9.76
C GLN A 157 -20.61 -5.78 9.11
N VAL A 158 -19.34 -5.64 9.51
CA VAL A 158 -18.43 -4.69 8.88
C VAL A 158 -18.17 -5.04 7.40
N PHE A 159 -18.01 -6.32 7.05
CA PHE A 159 -17.91 -6.74 5.65
C PHE A 159 -19.16 -6.42 4.85
N LEU A 160 -20.35 -6.60 5.42
CA LEU A 160 -21.61 -6.22 4.78
C LEU A 160 -21.69 -4.73 4.53
N LEU A 161 -21.34 -3.92 5.54
CA LEU A 161 -21.31 -2.46 5.43
C LEU A 161 -20.35 -2.00 4.33
N VAL A 162 -19.15 -2.59 4.28
CA VAL A 162 -18.16 -2.32 3.22
C VAL A 162 -18.72 -2.68 1.84
N GLY A 163 -19.34 -3.84 1.69
CA GLY A 163 -20.00 -4.25 0.45
C GLY A 163 -21.07 -3.26 0.02
N PHE A 164 -21.92 -2.83 0.96
CA PHE A 164 -22.97 -1.85 0.70
C PHE A 164 -22.44 -0.47 0.28
N ILE A 165 -21.38 0.02 0.94
CA ILE A 165 -20.71 1.26 0.57
C ILE A 165 -20.11 1.17 -0.84
N LEU A 166 -19.48 0.06 -1.18
CA LEU A 166 -18.93 -0.17 -2.52
C LEU A 166 -20.03 -0.26 -3.59
N PHE A 167 -21.19 -0.82 -3.25
CA PHE A 167 -22.36 -0.81 -4.13
C PHE A 167 -22.84 0.62 -4.41
N ILE A 168 -22.98 1.44 -3.37
CA ILE A 168 -23.31 2.88 -3.54
C ILE A 168 -22.24 3.56 -4.40
N CYS A 169 -20.96 3.28 -4.16
CA CYS A 169 -19.85 3.82 -4.96
C CYS A 169 -19.98 3.43 -6.45
N SER A 170 -20.39 2.19 -6.73
CA SER A 170 -20.66 1.71 -8.10
C SER A 170 -21.79 2.49 -8.76
N LEU A 171 -22.91 2.68 -8.06
CA LEU A 171 -24.05 3.47 -8.54
C LEU A 171 -23.67 4.94 -8.78
N LEU A 172 -22.96 5.56 -7.84
CA LEU A 172 -22.50 6.95 -7.99
C LEU A 172 -21.56 7.08 -9.20
N THR A 173 -20.69 6.10 -9.43
CA THR A 173 -19.81 6.07 -10.60
C THR A 173 -20.62 5.92 -11.89
N LEU A 174 -21.61 5.04 -11.90
CA LEU A 174 -22.49 4.80 -13.05
C LEU A 174 -23.23 6.07 -13.47
N PHE A 175 -23.86 6.76 -12.53
CA PHE A 175 -24.74 7.88 -12.84
C PHE A 175 -24.03 9.24 -12.93
N PHE A 176 -23.01 9.47 -12.14
CA PHE A 176 -22.42 10.82 -11.99
C PHE A 176 -21.01 10.95 -12.62
N VAL A 177 -20.30 9.87 -12.90
CA VAL A 177 -19.02 9.97 -13.62
C VAL A 177 -19.31 10.06 -15.11
N LYS A 178 -18.80 11.11 -15.75
CA LYS A 178 -18.86 11.30 -17.20
C LYS A 178 -17.45 11.04 -17.77
N GLU A 179 -17.39 10.32 -18.85
CA GLU A 179 -16.16 10.06 -19.60
C GLU A 179 -16.39 10.45 -21.07
N ASN A 180 -15.57 11.38 -21.55
CA ASN A 180 -15.44 11.62 -22.98
C ASN A 180 -14.30 10.71 -23.45
N PHE A 181 -14.68 9.52 -23.95
CA PHE A 181 -13.71 8.53 -24.37
C PHE A 181 -13.26 8.85 -25.80
N GLU A 182 -11.99 9.17 -25.95
CA GLU A 182 -11.29 9.25 -27.23
C GLU A 182 -10.23 8.14 -27.25
N LEU A 183 -10.17 7.36 -28.34
CA LEU A 183 -9.12 6.38 -28.55
C LEU A 183 -7.77 7.13 -28.60
N ILE A 184 -6.91 6.86 -27.63
CA ILE A 184 -5.57 7.44 -27.58
C ILE A 184 -4.75 6.75 -28.67
N GLU A 185 -4.45 7.49 -29.76
CA GLU A 185 -3.41 7.07 -30.69
C GLU A 185 -2.08 6.95 -29.94
N LYS A 186 -1.33 5.89 -30.25
CA LYS A 186 -0.02 5.62 -29.66
C LYS A 186 0.90 6.81 -29.95
N ALA A 187 1.04 7.72 -28.99
CA ALA A 187 2.09 8.72 -29.03
C ALA A 187 3.46 8.00 -29.09
N ASP A 188 4.43 8.63 -29.75
CA ASP A 188 5.83 8.18 -29.80
C ASP A 188 6.41 8.10 -28.37
N VAL A 189 6.24 6.96 -27.75
CA VAL A 189 6.70 6.72 -26.37
C VAL A 189 8.13 6.21 -26.46
N MET A 190 9.07 6.98 -25.90
CA MET A 190 10.47 6.62 -25.82
C MET A 190 10.66 5.15 -25.43
N SER A 191 11.53 4.41 -26.12
CA SER A 191 11.79 3.00 -25.83
C SER A 191 12.32 2.83 -24.39
N THR A 192 11.97 1.72 -23.73
CA THR A 192 12.51 1.39 -22.40
C THR A 192 14.04 1.42 -22.36
N ARG A 193 14.68 0.88 -23.44
CA ARG A 193 16.12 0.84 -23.56
C ARG A 193 16.73 2.24 -23.62
N ASP A 194 16.08 3.17 -24.33
CA ASP A 194 16.56 4.55 -24.47
C ASP A 194 16.42 5.33 -23.17
N VAL A 195 15.32 5.11 -22.42
CA VAL A 195 15.12 5.72 -21.09
C VAL A 195 16.25 5.31 -20.15
N PHE A 196 16.57 4.00 -20.07
CA PHE A 196 17.66 3.53 -19.22
C PHE A 196 19.02 4.04 -19.71
N ARG A 197 19.27 4.08 -21.01
CA ARG A 197 20.52 4.57 -21.60
C ARG A 197 20.77 6.06 -21.32
N GLN A 198 19.72 6.87 -21.32
CA GLN A 198 19.81 8.32 -21.09
C GLN A 198 19.70 8.68 -19.61
N SER A 199 19.41 7.73 -18.74
CA SER A 199 19.34 7.97 -17.31
C SER A 199 20.73 8.19 -16.72
N LYS A 200 20.82 9.09 -15.74
CA LYS A 200 22.11 9.49 -15.13
C LYS A 200 22.82 8.34 -14.40
N SER A 201 22.08 7.39 -13.83
CA SER A 201 22.62 6.20 -13.17
C SER A 201 21.57 5.09 -13.05
N VAL A 202 21.68 4.08 -13.89
CA VAL A 202 20.81 2.90 -13.87
C VAL A 202 20.94 2.12 -12.57
N GLN A 203 22.17 2.00 -12.04
CA GLN A 203 22.42 1.27 -10.81
C GLN A 203 21.68 1.85 -9.62
N ILE A 204 21.68 3.19 -9.45
CA ILE A 204 20.95 3.85 -8.38
C ILE A 204 19.45 3.72 -8.59
N MET A 205 18.96 3.81 -9.84
CA MET A 205 17.54 3.64 -10.14
C MET A 205 17.03 2.24 -9.76
N LEU A 206 17.76 1.19 -10.16
CA LEU A 206 17.44 -0.18 -9.75
C LEU A 206 17.45 -0.33 -8.23
N GLY A 207 18.39 0.34 -7.58
CA GLY A 207 18.45 0.40 -6.14
C GLY A 207 17.24 1.06 -5.50
N LEU A 208 16.77 2.14 -6.04
CA LEU A 208 15.56 2.80 -5.55
C LEU A 208 14.31 1.93 -5.77
N PHE A 209 14.24 1.14 -6.85
CA PHE A 209 13.17 0.17 -7.06
C PHE A 209 13.19 -0.93 -5.99
N VAL A 210 14.37 -1.50 -5.72
CA VAL A 210 14.54 -2.50 -4.65
C VAL A 210 14.20 -1.88 -3.29
N THR A 211 14.60 -0.63 -3.03
CA THR A 211 14.24 0.08 -1.80
C THR A 211 12.72 0.24 -1.66
N SER A 212 12.02 0.61 -2.74
CA SER A 212 10.55 0.67 -2.73
C SER A 212 9.91 -0.69 -2.42
N MET A 213 10.45 -1.77 -2.99
CA MET A 213 10.02 -3.14 -2.69
C MET A 213 10.25 -3.49 -1.22
N VAL A 214 11.42 -3.20 -0.67
CA VAL A 214 11.77 -3.48 0.73
C VAL A 214 10.86 -2.70 1.69
N ILE A 215 10.56 -1.43 1.39
CA ILE A 215 9.63 -0.63 2.21
C ILE A 215 8.25 -1.29 2.23
N GLN A 216 7.76 -1.77 1.09
CA GLN A 216 6.48 -2.45 1.02
C GLN A 216 6.49 -3.82 1.72
N ILE A 217 7.57 -4.61 1.56
CA ILE A 217 7.76 -5.85 2.33
C ILE A 217 7.66 -5.54 3.82
N SER A 218 8.41 -4.53 4.29
CA SER A 218 8.47 -4.15 5.70
C SER A 218 7.11 -3.70 6.27
N ALA A 219 6.36 -2.91 5.51
CA ALA A 219 5.03 -2.47 5.92
C ALA A 219 4.02 -3.63 5.98
N GLN A 220 4.05 -4.48 4.96
CA GLN A 220 3.06 -5.54 4.78
C GLN A 220 3.39 -6.84 5.53
N SER A 221 4.63 -7.06 5.97
CA SER A 221 4.98 -8.22 6.80
C SER A 221 4.37 -8.15 8.20
N VAL A 222 4.20 -6.96 8.74
CA VAL A 222 3.66 -6.74 10.09
C VAL A 222 2.13 -6.60 10.08
N ALA A 223 1.54 -6.06 9.02
CA ALA A 223 0.12 -5.72 8.95
C ALA A 223 -0.83 -6.90 9.30
N PRO A 224 -0.65 -8.12 8.73
CA PRO A 224 -1.57 -9.24 8.98
C PRO A 224 -1.47 -9.83 10.39
N ILE A 225 -0.33 -9.69 11.05
CA ILE A 225 -0.08 -10.31 12.37
C ILE A 225 -0.26 -9.32 13.53
N LEU A 226 -0.47 -8.04 13.25
CA LEU A 226 -0.42 -6.98 14.26
C LEU A 226 -1.46 -7.18 15.37
N SER A 227 -2.70 -7.53 15.03
CA SER A 227 -3.74 -7.78 16.03
C SER A 227 -3.43 -9.00 16.91
N LEU A 228 -2.82 -10.04 16.36
CA LEU A 228 -2.38 -11.21 17.12
C LEU A 228 -1.22 -10.85 18.04
N TYR A 229 -0.29 -10.01 17.60
CA TYR A 229 0.80 -9.54 18.45
C TYR A 229 0.30 -8.64 19.58
N ILE A 230 -0.67 -7.75 19.31
CA ILE A 230 -1.32 -6.91 20.35
C ILE A 230 -1.99 -7.80 21.41
N ARG A 231 -2.70 -8.86 20.98
CA ARG A 231 -3.28 -9.86 21.89
C ARG A 231 -2.20 -10.61 22.68
N HIS A 232 -1.09 -10.97 22.05
CA HIS A 232 0.05 -11.61 22.71
C HIS A 232 0.70 -10.73 23.79
N LEU A 233 0.66 -9.39 23.61
CA LEU A 233 1.13 -8.41 24.60
C LEU A 233 0.12 -8.18 25.75
N GLY A 234 -0.98 -8.96 25.81
CA GLY A 234 -1.94 -8.95 26.90
C GLY A 234 -3.21 -8.12 26.66
N GLN A 235 -3.42 -7.56 25.48
CA GLN A 235 -4.65 -6.84 25.16
C GLN A 235 -5.76 -7.83 24.77
N THR A 236 -6.74 -8.00 25.63
CA THR A 236 -7.91 -8.86 25.38
C THR A 236 -9.18 -8.06 25.18
N GLU A 237 -9.35 -6.97 25.93
CA GLU A 237 -10.52 -6.09 25.83
C GLU A 237 -10.33 -5.05 24.71
N ASN A 238 -11.39 -4.77 23.98
CA ASN A 238 -11.39 -3.79 22.87
C ASN A 238 -10.25 -4.02 21.85
N LEU A 239 -9.90 -5.27 21.60
CA LEU A 239 -8.74 -5.66 20.78
C LEU A 239 -8.81 -5.08 19.37
N LEU A 240 -10.00 -5.08 18.76
CA LEU A 240 -10.23 -4.59 17.41
C LEU A 240 -10.03 -3.05 17.35
N PHE A 241 -10.59 -2.34 18.31
CA PHE A 241 -10.40 -0.89 18.44
C PHE A 241 -8.94 -0.50 18.63
N VAL A 242 -8.24 -1.14 19.57
CA VAL A 242 -6.83 -0.86 19.86
C VAL A 242 -5.95 -1.18 18.65
N SER A 243 -6.21 -2.27 17.93
CA SER A 243 -5.50 -2.63 16.71
C SER A 243 -5.70 -1.58 15.61
N GLY A 244 -6.94 -1.13 15.40
CA GLY A 244 -7.26 -0.06 14.46
C GLY A 244 -6.59 1.26 14.81
N LEU A 245 -6.56 1.62 16.11
CA LEU A 245 -5.92 2.82 16.61
C LEU A 245 -4.40 2.83 16.33
N ILE A 246 -3.71 1.72 16.62
CA ILE A 246 -2.26 1.60 16.40
C ILE A 246 -1.92 1.68 14.92
N VAL A 247 -2.70 1.06 14.02
CA VAL A 247 -2.50 1.15 12.57
C VAL A 247 -2.75 2.58 12.08
N SER A 248 -3.82 3.22 12.52
CA SER A 248 -4.14 4.59 12.13
C SER A 248 -3.13 5.60 12.67
N ALA A 249 -2.62 5.41 13.88
CA ALA A 249 -1.60 6.28 14.49
C ALA A 249 -0.34 6.39 13.62
N LEU A 250 0.13 5.27 13.05
CA LEU A 250 1.22 5.25 12.07
C LEU A 250 0.89 6.08 10.83
N GLY A 251 -0.29 5.92 10.29
CA GLY A 251 -0.72 6.67 9.11
C GLY A 251 -0.81 8.18 9.39
N PHE A 252 -1.35 8.59 10.54
CA PHE A 252 -1.43 10.00 10.96
C PHE A 252 -0.05 10.65 11.06
N SER A 253 0.89 10.02 11.74
CA SER A 253 2.25 10.54 11.88
C SER A 253 2.98 10.61 10.55
N SER A 254 2.78 9.64 9.66
CA SER A 254 3.32 9.65 8.29
C SER A 254 2.77 10.82 7.48
N LEU A 255 1.49 11.10 7.57
CA LEU A 255 0.84 12.20 6.84
C LEU A 255 1.31 13.57 7.35
N LEU A 256 1.41 13.75 8.66
CA LEU A 256 1.92 14.97 9.28
C LEU A 256 3.38 15.26 8.89
N SER A 257 4.20 14.23 8.82
CA SER A 257 5.62 14.35 8.55
C SER A 257 5.98 14.51 7.07
N SER A 258 5.18 13.91 6.17
CA SER A 258 5.56 13.80 4.76
C SER A 258 5.79 15.13 4.05
N SER A 259 4.94 16.14 4.30
CA SER A 259 5.08 17.47 3.71
C SER A 259 6.30 18.23 4.26
N TYR A 260 6.57 18.10 5.56
CA TYR A 260 7.72 18.74 6.20
C TYR A 260 9.04 18.08 5.79
N LEU A 261 9.07 16.75 5.84
CA LEU A 261 10.26 15.97 5.48
C LEU A 261 10.56 16.03 3.98
N GLY A 262 9.53 16.13 3.13
CA GLY A 262 9.73 16.40 1.71
C GLY A 262 10.49 17.70 1.46
N LYS A 263 10.07 18.81 2.10
CA LYS A 263 10.79 20.11 2.02
C LYS A 263 12.20 20.03 2.62
N LEU A 264 12.38 19.29 3.70
CA LEU A 264 13.69 19.07 4.31
C LEU A 264 14.61 18.32 3.34
N GLY A 265 14.11 17.28 2.66
CA GLY A 265 14.86 16.53 1.66
C GLY A 265 15.35 17.38 0.50
N ASP A 266 14.58 18.37 0.09
CA ASP A 266 15.00 19.32 -0.95
C ASP A 266 16.15 20.24 -0.47
N LYS A 267 16.23 20.54 0.83
CA LYS A 267 17.30 21.36 1.42
C LYS A 267 18.59 20.58 1.70
N ILE A 268 18.48 19.43 2.38
CA ILE A 268 19.66 18.64 2.82
C ILE A 268 20.10 17.57 1.82
N GLY A 269 19.29 17.34 0.79
CA GLY A 269 19.47 16.30 -0.22
C GLY A 269 18.66 15.04 0.09
N ASN A 270 17.84 14.61 -0.89
CA ASN A 270 16.93 13.47 -0.74
C ASN A 270 17.64 12.14 -0.47
N HIS A 271 18.90 11.97 -0.92
CA HIS A 271 19.70 10.78 -0.62
C HIS A 271 20.07 10.69 0.88
N ARG A 272 20.41 11.83 1.51
CA ARG A 272 20.69 11.86 2.96
C ARG A 272 19.43 11.61 3.77
N LEU A 273 18.31 12.22 3.37
CA LEU A 273 17.03 12.00 4.04
C LEU A 273 16.58 10.54 3.92
N LEU A 274 16.73 9.91 2.74
CA LEU A 274 16.40 8.50 2.54
C LEU A 274 17.23 7.59 3.46
N LEU A 275 18.55 7.81 3.53
CA LEU A 275 19.42 7.02 4.41
C LEU A 275 19.05 7.21 5.89
N SER A 276 18.83 8.45 6.34
CA SER A 276 18.39 8.72 7.72
C SER A 276 17.06 8.07 8.04
N ALA A 277 16.09 8.11 7.12
CA ALA A 277 14.78 7.48 7.29
C ALA A 277 14.84 5.95 7.29
N LEU A 278 15.72 5.32 6.49
CA LEU A 278 15.94 3.87 6.53
C LEU A 278 16.58 3.43 7.85
N PHE A 279 17.61 4.15 8.33
CA PHE A 279 18.23 3.85 9.62
C PHE A 279 17.26 4.04 10.78
N TYR A 280 16.48 5.12 10.77
CA TYR A 280 15.42 5.37 11.73
C TYR A 280 14.36 4.26 11.72
N SER A 281 13.92 3.83 10.53
CA SER A 281 12.96 2.73 10.37
C SER A 281 13.50 1.40 10.89
N PHE A 282 14.75 1.08 10.60
CA PHE A 282 15.46 -0.08 11.17
C PHE A 282 15.41 -0.06 12.68
N SER A 283 15.82 1.06 13.30
CA SER A 283 15.87 1.20 14.76
C SER A 283 14.49 1.00 15.40
N LEU A 284 13.44 1.58 14.81
CA LEU A 284 12.09 1.46 15.35
C LEU A 284 11.48 0.06 15.16
N TYR A 285 11.74 -0.63 14.04
CA TYR A 285 11.34 -2.03 13.92
C TYR A 285 12.05 -2.91 14.95
N PHE A 286 13.33 -2.67 15.19
CA PHE A 286 14.08 -3.38 16.22
C PHE A 286 13.49 -3.14 17.62
N LEU A 287 13.15 -1.90 17.95
CA LEU A 287 12.51 -1.54 19.21
C LEU A 287 11.09 -2.13 19.34
N CYS A 288 10.31 -2.19 18.25
CA CYS A 288 9.00 -2.85 18.26
C CYS A 288 9.08 -4.34 18.62
N ALA A 289 10.18 -5.03 18.26
CA ALA A 289 10.42 -6.41 18.67
C ALA A 289 10.65 -6.56 20.18
N LEU A 290 11.18 -5.52 20.82
CA LEU A 290 11.44 -5.46 22.27
C LEU A 290 10.25 -4.96 23.07
N ALA A 291 9.18 -4.50 22.44
CA ALA A 291 8.00 -4.00 23.12
C ALA A 291 7.41 -5.06 24.08
N GLN A 292 7.11 -4.66 25.30
CA GLN A 292 6.52 -5.52 26.35
C GLN A 292 5.05 -5.17 26.61
N THR A 293 4.63 -3.97 26.24
CA THR A 293 3.27 -3.48 26.43
C THR A 293 2.68 -2.95 25.13
N VAL A 294 1.37 -2.98 25.02
CA VAL A 294 0.63 -2.43 23.87
C VAL A 294 0.84 -0.94 23.70
N LEU A 295 0.97 -0.20 24.81
CA LEU A 295 1.25 1.24 24.78
C LEU A 295 2.63 1.53 24.17
N GLN A 296 3.67 0.77 24.58
CA GLN A 296 5.01 0.90 23.98
C GLN A 296 4.96 0.61 22.49
N LEU A 297 4.29 -0.45 22.06
CA LEU A 297 4.11 -0.76 20.63
C LEU A 297 3.40 0.37 19.91
N GLY A 298 2.32 0.93 20.46
CA GLY A 298 1.57 2.03 19.88
C GLY A 298 2.43 3.29 19.69
N ILE A 299 3.20 3.68 20.70
CA ILE A 299 4.12 4.81 20.63
C ILE A 299 5.20 4.56 19.56
N LEU A 300 5.82 3.40 19.54
CA LEU A 300 6.85 3.05 18.56
C LEU A 300 6.29 3.03 17.13
N ARG A 301 5.08 2.54 16.93
CA ARG A 301 4.39 2.55 15.62
C ARG A 301 4.04 3.97 15.18
N PHE A 302 3.60 4.83 16.10
CA PHE A 302 3.39 6.25 15.84
C PHE A 302 4.70 6.94 15.42
N LEU A 303 5.79 6.73 16.16
CA LEU A 303 7.10 7.27 15.82
C LEU A 303 7.59 6.74 14.46
N TYR A 304 7.40 5.44 14.18
CA TYR A 304 7.78 4.86 12.89
C TYR A 304 7.10 5.54 11.70
N GLY A 305 5.87 6.03 11.85
CA GLY A 305 5.17 6.77 10.80
C GLY A 305 5.92 8.02 10.32
N PHE A 306 6.67 8.72 11.19
CA PHE A 306 7.51 9.85 10.77
C PHE A 306 8.57 9.40 9.76
N GLY A 307 9.20 8.24 9.96
CA GLY A 307 10.16 7.68 9.00
C GLY A 307 9.50 7.35 7.66
N VAL A 308 8.32 6.70 7.70
CA VAL A 308 7.55 6.36 6.49
C VAL A 308 7.22 7.59 5.66
N GLY A 309 6.86 8.71 6.32
CA GLY A 309 6.56 9.98 5.65
C GLY A 309 7.73 10.57 4.85
N ALA A 310 8.98 10.17 5.15
CA ALA A 310 10.17 10.60 4.41
C ALA A 310 10.54 9.66 3.25
N LEU A 311 10.26 8.36 3.37
CA LEU A 311 10.80 7.34 2.46
C LEU A 311 10.31 7.51 1.02
N MET A 312 9.00 7.50 0.79
CA MET A 312 8.43 7.55 -0.57
C MET A 312 8.68 8.90 -1.28
N PRO A 313 8.51 10.07 -0.65
CA PRO A 313 8.86 11.34 -1.28
C PRO A 313 10.33 11.41 -1.69
N SER A 314 11.25 10.90 -0.85
CA SER A 314 12.68 10.87 -1.16
C SER A 314 13.00 10.00 -2.38
N ILE A 315 12.41 8.80 -2.46
CA ILE A 315 12.58 7.89 -3.61
C ILE A 315 12.04 8.55 -4.88
N ASN A 316 10.82 9.09 -4.84
CA ASN A 316 10.19 9.72 -5.98
C ASN A 316 10.99 10.92 -6.50
N SER A 317 11.50 11.77 -5.59
CA SER A 317 12.35 12.90 -5.94
C SER A 317 13.66 12.45 -6.59
N LEU A 318 14.31 11.42 -6.03
CA LEU A 318 15.56 10.87 -6.60
C LEU A 318 15.32 10.25 -7.98
N LEU A 319 14.27 9.46 -8.15
CA LEU A 319 13.90 8.88 -9.45
C LEU A 319 13.65 9.97 -10.51
N THR A 320 12.92 11.04 -10.15
CA THR A 320 12.66 12.16 -11.05
C THR A 320 13.95 12.86 -11.47
N ARG A 321 14.91 13.04 -10.56
CA ARG A 321 16.20 13.71 -10.84
C ARG A 321 17.15 12.86 -11.72
N LEU A 322 17.02 11.52 -11.66
CA LEU A 322 17.85 10.58 -12.39
C LEU A 322 17.31 10.27 -13.80
N THR A 323 16.04 10.59 -14.05
CA THR A 323 15.31 10.19 -15.28
C THR A 323 15.13 11.36 -16.23
N PRO A 324 15.31 11.19 -17.56
CA PRO A 324 14.90 12.17 -18.55
C PRO A 324 13.39 12.44 -18.48
N ARG A 325 12.97 13.67 -18.78
CA ARG A 325 11.55 14.10 -18.62
C ARG A 325 10.57 13.19 -19.36
N GLU A 326 10.92 12.76 -20.56
CA GLU A 326 10.12 11.90 -21.43
C GLU A 326 9.97 10.47 -20.90
N GLY A 327 10.91 10.03 -20.04
CA GLY A 327 10.96 8.69 -19.45
C GLY A 327 10.35 8.55 -18.05
N ILE A 328 9.97 9.66 -17.40
CA ILE A 328 9.54 9.67 -15.98
C ILE A 328 8.37 8.71 -15.72
N SER A 329 7.33 8.77 -16.54
CA SER A 329 6.14 7.91 -16.38
C SER A 329 6.50 6.43 -16.40
N ARG A 330 7.41 6.02 -17.29
CA ARG A 330 7.85 4.63 -17.41
C ARG A 330 8.66 4.17 -16.19
N ILE A 331 9.56 5.02 -15.71
CA ILE A 331 10.36 4.71 -14.51
C ILE A 331 9.46 4.58 -13.26
N PHE A 332 8.46 5.45 -13.11
CA PHE A 332 7.48 5.32 -12.04
C PHE A 332 6.63 4.05 -12.16
N SER A 333 6.32 3.59 -13.37
CA SER A 333 5.63 2.31 -13.59
C SER A 333 6.49 1.12 -13.14
N TYR A 334 7.80 1.14 -13.42
CA TYR A 334 8.71 0.12 -12.88
C TYR A 334 8.82 0.18 -11.38
N ASN A 335 8.95 1.37 -10.80
CA ASN A 335 8.97 1.54 -9.34
C ASN A 335 7.69 0.98 -8.70
N GLN A 336 6.53 1.23 -9.31
CA GLN A 336 5.25 0.68 -8.83
C GLN A 336 5.20 -0.84 -8.96
N MET A 337 5.76 -1.42 -10.03
CA MET A 337 5.86 -2.87 -10.18
C MET A 337 6.67 -3.50 -9.04
N PHE A 338 7.83 -2.95 -8.70
CA PHE A 338 8.64 -3.41 -7.56
C PHE A 338 7.89 -3.24 -6.23
N SER A 339 7.20 -2.11 -6.04
CA SER A 339 6.33 -1.90 -4.86
C SER A 339 5.23 -2.97 -4.76
N ASN A 340 4.61 -3.33 -5.86
CA ASN A 340 3.59 -4.37 -5.91
C ASN A 340 4.17 -5.76 -5.57
N PHE A 341 5.37 -6.08 -6.03
CA PHE A 341 6.06 -7.30 -5.58
C PHE A 341 6.28 -7.31 -4.06
N GLY A 342 6.64 -6.16 -3.49
CA GLY A 342 6.74 -6.01 -2.04
C GLY A 342 5.42 -6.26 -1.30
N GLN A 343 4.30 -5.78 -1.85
CA GLN A 343 2.97 -6.03 -1.30
C GLN A 343 2.55 -7.52 -1.35
N VAL A 344 3.02 -8.27 -2.34
CA VAL A 344 2.78 -9.72 -2.45
C VAL A 344 3.67 -10.49 -1.46
N LEU A 345 4.95 -10.18 -1.43
CA LEU A 345 5.94 -10.92 -0.63
C LEU A 345 5.84 -10.61 0.86
N GLY A 346 5.50 -9.37 1.22
CA GLY A 346 5.48 -8.92 2.61
C GLY A 346 4.61 -9.78 3.53
N PRO A 347 3.30 -9.93 3.25
CA PRO A 347 2.40 -10.72 4.11
C PRO A 347 2.82 -12.19 4.19
N PHE A 348 3.30 -12.75 3.08
CA PHE A 348 3.77 -14.13 3.02
C PHE A 348 4.99 -14.35 3.92
N ILE A 349 6.02 -13.49 3.79
CA ILE A 349 7.23 -13.54 4.59
C ILE A 349 6.92 -13.29 6.08
N GLY A 350 6.09 -12.29 6.38
CA GLY A 350 5.71 -11.95 7.75
C GLY A 350 4.94 -13.06 8.43
N SER A 351 3.97 -13.65 7.74
CA SER A 351 3.17 -14.75 8.28
C SER A 351 3.98 -16.02 8.46
N ALA A 352 4.84 -16.39 7.50
CA ALA A 352 5.75 -17.53 7.64
C ALA A 352 6.70 -17.38 8.84
N ALA A 353 7.25 -16.18 9.03
CA ALA A 353 8.10 -15.89 10.18
C ALA A 353 7.31 -15.94 11.50
N ALA A 354 6.07 -15.43 11.53
CA ALA A 354 5.22 -15.48 12.72
C ALA A 354 4.89 -16.93 13.13
N THR A 355 4.53 -17.78 12.15
CA THR A 355 4.19 -19.18 12.37
C THR A 355 5.36 -19.99 12.92
N HIS A 356 6.58 -19.79 12.39
CA HIS A 356 7.72 -20.65 12.75
C HIS A 356 8.61 -20.07 13.86
N LEU A 357 8.70 -18.75 13.96
CA LEU A 357 9.65 -18.05 14.85
C LEU A 357 8.96 -17.13 15.87
N GLY A 358 7.64 -16.95 15.75
CA GLY A 358 6.84 -16.11 16.63
C GLY A 358 6.81 -14.62 16.23
N TYR A 359 5.91 -13.86 16.85
CA TYR A 359 5.60 -12.47 16.45
C TYR A 359 6.78 -11.52 16.55
N ARG A 360 7.62 -11.63 17.58
CA ARG A 360 8.81 -10.78 17.76
C ARG A 360 9.83 -10.97 16.63
N ALA A 361 9.96 -12.19 16.14
CA ALA A 361 10.87 -12.51 15.05
C ALA A 361 10.51 -11.80 13.75
N VAL A 362 9.21 -11.54 13.50
CA VAL A 362 8.78 -10.75 12.32
C VAL A 362 9.38 -9.35 12.35
N PHE A 363 9.35 -8.69 13.52
CA PHE A 363 9.92 -7.35 13.67
C PHE A 363 11.46 -7.36 13.56
N TYR A 364 12.14 -8.35 14.15
CA TYR A 364 13.59 -8.53 14.00
C TYR A 364 13.98 -8.76 12.53
N MET A 365 13.31 -9.69 11.87
CA MET A 365 13.56 -9.99 10.46
C MET A 365 13.30 -8.77 9.57
N THR A 366 12.19 -8.07 9.79
CA THR A 366 11.87 -6.84 9.06
C THR A 366 12.93 -5.77 9.31
N SER A 367 13.41 -5.61 10.55
CA SER A 367 14.49 -4.67 10.85
C SER A 367 15.77 -5.04 10.12
N MET A 368 16.15 -6.32 10.06
CA MET A 368 17.34 -6.78 9.33
C MET A 368 17.23 -6.57 7.82
N ILE A 369 16.05 -6.77 7.23
CA ILE A 369 15.79 -6.48 5.81
C ILE A 369 15.99 -4.98 5.53
N VAL A 370 15.45 -4.10 6.41
CA VAL A 370 15.61 -2.65 6.27
C VAL A 370 17.07 -2.23 6.48
N LEU A 371 17.78 -2.81 7.44
CA LEU A 371 19.21 -2.57 7.68
C LEU A 371 20.06 -2.97 6.48
N SER A 372 19.80 -4.14 5.90
CA SER A 372 20.51 -4.63 4.71
C SER A 372 20.31 -3.65 3.53
N ASN A 373 19.08 -3.15 3.35
CA ASN A 373 18.78 -2.16 2.33
C ASN A 373 19.44 -0.80 2.63
N PHE A 374 19.47 -0.37 3.89
CA PHE A 374 20.19 0.83 4.32
C PHE A 374 21.69 0.74 3.97
N LEU A 375 22.34 -0.35 4.35
CA LEU A 375 23.78 -0.57 4.06
C LEU A 375 24.04 -0.57 2.56
N TRP A 376 23.18 -1.23 1.79
CA TRP A 376 23.28 -1.26 0.35
C TRP A 376 23.09 0.12 -0.31
N CYS A 377 22.10 0.91 0.13
CA CYS A 377 21.91 2.29 -0.29
C CYS A 377 23.11 3.17 0.09
N LEU A 378 23.65 3.00 1.30
CA LEU A 378 24.81 3.75 1.76
C LEU A 378 26.02 3.52 0.86
N PHE A 379 26.25 2.27 0.45
CA PHE A 379 27.34 1.92 -0.48
C PHE A 379 27.14 2.53 -1.87
N ASN A 380 25.94 2.41 -2.44
CA ASN A 380 25.64 2.91 -3.77
C ASN A 380 25.70 4.45 -3.86
N PHE A 381 25.17 5.15 -2.84
CA PHE A 381 25.22 6.62 -2.83
C PHE A 381 26.64 7.15 -2.63
N ARG A 382 27.50 6.50 -1.83
CA ARG A 382 28.92 6.89 -1.70
C ARG A 382 29.65 6.84 -3.04
N THR A 383 29.44 5.80 -3.80
CA THR A 383 30.05 5.64 -5.15
C THR A 383 29.58 6.76 -6.09
N TYR A 384 28.27 7.06 -6.09
CA TYR A 384 27.72 8.12 -6.93
C TYR A 384 28.22 9.52 -6.57
N LEU A 385 28.36 9.84 -5.29
CA LEU A 385 28.84 11.16 -4.84
C LEU A 385 30.31 11.35 -5.19
N LYS A 386 31.15 10.30 -5.06
CA LYS A 386 32.54 10.35 -5.49
C LYS A 386 32.70 10.61 -7.00
N VAL A 387 31.83 9.99 -7.83
CA VAL A 387 31.83 10.24 -9.28
C VAL A 387 31.39 11.65 -9.64
N LYS A 388 30.53 12.28 -8.85
CA LYS A 388 30.04 13.65 -9.09
C LYS A 388 31.01 14.74 -8.63
N GLU A 389 31.92 14.43 -7.72
CA GLU A 389 33.01 15.34 -7.31
C GLU A 389 34.19 15.38 -8.29
N ILE A 390 34.23 14.45 -9.27
CA ILE A 390 35.26 14.33 -10.31
C ILE A 390 34.82 15.01 -11.63
N HIS A 391 33.58 15.43 -11.75
CA HIS A 391 33.00 16.18 -12.89
C HIS A 391 32.26 17.42 -12.40
#